data_43f0bc0c756c0199adde26bda88bb316
#
_entry.id   43f0bc0c756c0199adde26bda88bb316
#
_cell.length_a   1.000
_cell.length_b   1.000
_cell.length_c   1.000
_cell.angle_alpha   90.00
_cell.angle_beta   90.00
_cell.angle_gamma   90.00
#
_symmetry.space_group_name_H-M   'P 1'
#
loop_
_entity.id
_entity.type
_entity.pdbx_description
1 polymer ?
#
loop_
_entity_poly.entity_id
_entity_poly.type
_entity_poly.pdbx_seq_one_letter_code
_entity_poly.pdbx_strand_id
1 'polypeptide(L)'
;MNDKREGQGTYTWKNGSKYVGSWKNDKKDGKGTLTWNDGSKYDGEWKNDVRDGKGTFEYANGDKYVGDWKDDMQHGKGIYFFHTGDRYEGSYVQGERTGEGIYYHASGNKYVGSFKDGKQEGHGTFTWASGAVTKVIGKITNVTDTVLTNGM
;
A
#
# COMPACT_ATOMS: atom_id res chain seq x y z
N MET A 1 40.86 -5.43 3.05
CA MET A 1 39.99 -5.60 1.88
C MET A 1 38.54 -5.63 2.29
N ASN A 2 37.72 -4.93 1.55
CA ASN A 2 36.30 -4.90 1.85
C ASN A 2 35.57 -5.96 1.03
N ASP A 3 34.98 -6.91 1.73
CA ASP A 3 34.18 -7.94 1.07
C ASP A 3 32.73 -7.52 1.01
N LYS A 4 32.50 -6.26 0.62
CA LYS A 4 31.16 -5.71 0.54
C LYS A 4 30.50 -6.10 -0.77
N ARG A 5 29.21 -6.38 -0.67
CA ARG A 5 28.42 -6.70 -1.86
C ARG A 5 28.21 -5.43 -2.67
N GLU A 6 28.46 -5.53 -3.96
CA GLU A 6 28.33 -4.45 -4.93
C GLU A 6 27.71 -5.00 -6.20
N GLY A 7 26.91 -4.17 -6.91
CA GLY A 7 26.31 -4.57 -8.18
C GLY A 7 25.21 -5.59 -7.98
N GLN A 8 24.98 -6.40 -9.01
CA GLN A 8 23.92 -7.41 -8.97
C GLN A 8 24.38 -8.64 -8.21
N GLY A 9 23.50 -9.15 -7.35
CA GLY A 9 23.82 -10.36 -6.62
C GLY A 9 22.64 -10.96 -5.90
N THR A 10 22.80 -12.22 -5.49
CA THR A 10 21.79 -12.96 -4.76
C THR A 10 22.33 -13.29 -3.38
N TYR A 11 21.51 -13.02 -2.36
CA TYR A 11 21.85 -13.37 -0.99
C TYR A 11 20.70 -14.13 -0.36
N THR A 12 21.01 -15.26 0.26
CA THR A 12 20.01 -16.05 0.98
C THR A 12 20.39 -16.07 2.45
N TRP A 13 19.45 -15.62 3.30
CA TRP A 13 19.68 -15.63 4.74
C TRP A 13 19.37 -17.00 5.33
N LYS A 14 19.89 -17.23 6.50
CA LYS A 14 19.73 -18.51 7.18
C LYS A 14 18.27 -18.89 7.43
N ASN A 15 17.40 -17.88 7.60
CA ASN A 15 15.99 -18.12 7.86
C ASN A 15 15.19 -18.44 6.59
N GLY A 16 15.85 -18.48 5.43
CA GLY A 16 15.19 -18.78 4.16
C GLY A 16 14.80 -17.56 3.33
N SER A 17 14.94 -16.37 3.89
CA SER A 17 14.70 -15.15 3.11
C SER A 17 15.75 -14.99 2.04
N LYS A 18 15.40 -14.33 0.93
CA LYS A 18 16.29 -14.23 -0.22
C LYS A 18 16.14 -12.88 -0.91
N TYR A 19 17.24 -12.25 -1.24
CA TYR A 19 17.26 -11.03 -2.04
C TYR A 19 18.00 -11.28 -3.35
N VAL A 20 17.40 -10.81 -4.44
CA VAL A 20 18.01 -10.84 -5.77
C VAL A 20 17.94 -9.43 -6.33
N GLY A 21 19.09 -8.80 -6.55
CA GLY A 21 19.05 -7.43 -7.07
C GLY A 21 20.36 -6.69 -6.86
N SER A 22 20.24 -5.37 -6.85
CA SER A 22 21.39 -4.48 -6.78
C SER A 22 21.84 -4.24 -5.35
N TRP A 23 23.16 -4.11 -5.20
CA TRP A 23 23.84 -3.88 -3.92
C TRP A 23 24.80 -2.71 -4.06
N LYS A 24 24.98 -1.98 -2.97
CA LYS A 24 25.97 -0.93 -2.88
C LYS A 24 26.48 -0.85 -1.46
N ASN A 25 27.80 -0.96 -1.28
CA ASN A 25 28.44 -0.94 0.04
C ASN A 25 27.75 -1.91 1.01
N ASP A 26 27.49 -3.13 0.54
CA ASP A 26 26.90 -4.21 1.33
C ASP A 26 25.44 -3.98 1.72
N LYS A 27 24.78 -3.00 1.10
CA LYS A 27 23.37 -2.69 1.36
C LYS A 27 22.56 -2.84 0.08
N LYS A 28 21.29 -3.22 0.24
CA LYS A 28 20.38 -3.24 -0.89
C LYS A 28 20.21 -1.82 -1.39
N ASP A 29 20.43 -1.61 -2.68
CA ASP A 29 20.39 -0.28 -3.27
C ASP A 29 20.12 -0.43 -4.76
N GLY A 30 19.12 0.28 -5.26
CA GLY A 30 18.66 0.11 -6.64
C GLY A 30 17.50 -0.87 -6.69
N LYS A 31 17.33 -1.56 -7.81
CA LYS A 31 16.21 -2.47 -7.98
C LYS A 31 16.53 -3.86 -7.45
N GLY A 32 15.58 -4.48 -6.79
CA GLY A 32 15.75 -5.82 -6.30
C GLY A 32 14.49 -6.41 -5.72
N THR A 33 14.47 -7.74 -5.61
CA THR A 33 13.35 -8.50 -5.10
C THR A 33 13.76 -9.21 -3.83
N LEU A 34 13.05 -8.93 -2.73
CA LEU A 34 13.26 -9.62 -1.47
C LEU A 34 12.05 -10.52 -1.21
N THR A 35 12.31 -11.78 -0.95
CA THR A 35 11.28 -12.74 -0.56
C THR A 35 11.57 -13.16 0.87
N TRP A 36 10.59 -12.94 1.76
CA TRP A 36 10.73 -13.33 3.16
C TRP A 36 10.33 -14.79 3.35
N ASN A 37 10.75 -15.36 4.46
CA ASN A 37 10.47 -16.77 4.75
C ASN A 37 9.00 -17.06 4.99
N ASP A 38 8.17 -16.03 5.23
CA ASP A 38 6.73 -16.21 5.39
C ASP A 38 5.97 -16.17 4.05
N GLY A 39 6.69 -15.98 2.94
CA GLY A 39 6.10 -15.90 1.61
C GLY A 39 5.82 -14.50 1.12
N SER A 40 6.00 -13.49 1.96
CA SER A 40 5.88 -12.10 1.52
C SER A 40 6.99 -11.76 0.54
N LYS A 41 6.72 -10.81 -0.37
CA LYS A 41 7.69 -10.44 -1.40
C LYS A 41 7.60 -8.95 -1.70
N TYR A 42 8.74 -8.29 -1.79
CA TYR A 42 8.83 -6.92 -2.30
C TYR A 42 9.69 -6.91 -3.55
N ASP A 43 9.18 -6.29 -4.60
CA ASP A 43 9.88 -6.14 -5.87
C ASP A 43 9.87 -4.66 -6.23
N GLY A 44 11.02 -4.02 -6.17
CA GLY A 44 11.06 -2.58 -6.43
C GLY A 44 12.38 -1.94 -6.09
N GLU A 45 12.30 -0.66 -5.78
CA GLU A 45 13.49 0.15 -5.52
C GLU A 45 13.88 0.14 -4.06
N TRP A 46 15.18 0.16 -3.82
CA TRP A 46 15.81 0.13 -2.51
C TRP A 46 16.82 1.25 -2.40
N LYS A 47 17.02 1.73 -1.20
CA LYS A 47 18.05 2.71 -0.90
C LYS A 47 18.57 2.45 0.51
N ASN A 48 19.87 2.19 0.63
CA ASN A 48 20.50 1.92 1.92
C ASN A 48 19.71 0.92 2.76
N ASP A 49 19.37 -0.23 2.17
CA ASP A 49 18.69 -1.35 2.83
C ASP A 49 17.20 -1.13 3.12
N VAL A 50 16.62 0.01 2.77
CA VAL A 50 15.20 0.24 2.98
C VAL A 50 14.46 0.39 1.66
N ARG A 51 13.18 0.07 1.66
CA ARG A 51 12.34 0.27 0.47
C ARG A 51 12.15 1.78 0.29
N ASP A 52 12.44 2.24 -0.91
CA ASP A 52 12.40 3.67 -1.21
C ASP A 52 12.24 3.84 -2.71
N GLY A 53 11.22 4.55 -3.16
CA GLY A 53 10.89 4.71 -4.56
C GLY A 53 9.66 3.90 -4.93
N LYS A 54 9.64 3.35 -6.14
CA LYS A 54 8.51 2.56 -6.62
C LYS A 54 8.68 1.09 -6.30
N GLY A 55 7.61 0.44 -5.87
CA GLY A 55 7.70 -0.99 -5.61
C GLY A 55 6.35 -1.65 -5.37
N THR A 56 6.35 -2.97 -5.53
CA THR A 56 5.18 -3.81 -5.31
C THR A 56 5.45 -4.74 -4.15
N PHE A 57 4.57 -4.75 -3.15
CA PHE A 57 4.66 -5.65 -2.01
C PHE A 57 3.50 -6.64 -2.07
N GLU A 58 3.83 -7.92 -2.05
CA GLU A 58 2.82 -8.97 -1.95
C GLU A 58 2.91 -9.55 -0.54
N TYR A 59 1.84 -9.39 0.22
CA TYR A 59 1.79 -9.84 1.60
C TYR A 59 1.45 -11.33 1.67
N ALA A 60 1.91 -11.99 2.73
CA ALA A 60 1.66 -13.41 2.92
C ALA A 60 0.18 -13.76 2.94
N ASN A 61 -0.68 -12.82 3.37
CA ASN A 61 -2.14 -13.05 3.43
C ASN A 61 -2.85 -12.85 2.09
N GLY A 62 -2.12 -12.48 1.02
CA GLY A 62 -2.70 -12.27 -0.29
C GLY A 62 -2.97 -10.82 -0.65
N ASP A 63 -2.78 -9.90 0.29
CA ASP A 63 -2.88 -8.46 -0.03
C ASP A 63 -1.70 -8.05 -0.91
N LYS A 64 -1.85 -6.92 -1.62
CA LYS A 64 -0.81 -6.42 -2.49
C LYS A 64 -0.85 -4.90 -2.53
N TYR A 65 0.32 -4.27 -2.40
CA TYR A 65 0.45 -2.82 -2.53
C TYR A 65 1.34 -2.51 -3.73
N VAL A 66 0.90 -1.57 -4.57
CA VAL A 66 1.68 -1.08 -5.72
C VAL A 66 1.76 0.43 -5.60
N GLY A 67 2.95 0.95 -5.46
CA GLY A 67 3.08 2.40 -5.37
C GLY A 67 4.40 2.88 -4.82
N ASP A 68 4.35 4.06 -4.21
CA ASP A 68 5.53 4.73 -3.70
C ASP A 68 5.87 4.28 -2.29
N TRP A 69 7.16 4.27 -2.00
CA TRP A 69 7.74 3.89 -0.72
C TRP A 69 8.73 4.94 -0.28
N LYS A 70 8.84 5.13 1.01
CA LYS A 70 9.86 5.99 1.59
C LYS A 70 10.21 5.48 2.97
N ASP A 71 11.52 5.31 3.22
CA ASP A 71 12.02 4.83 4.51
C ASP A 71 11.28 3.60 5.00
N ASP A 72 11.11 2.62 4.10
CA ASP A 72 10.50 1.32 4.40
C ASP A 72 8.99 1.36 4.62
N MET A 73 8.34 2.48 4.35
CA MET A 73 6.90 2.64 4.53
C MET A 73 6.23 3.09 3.25
N GLN A 74 4.96 2.70 3.09
CA GLN A 74 4.13 3.22 2.02
C GLN A 74 4.03 4.73 2.16
N HIS A 75 4.18 5.43 1.04
CA HIS A 75 4.22 6.88 1.05
C HIS A 75 3.81 7.39 -0.32
N GLY A 76 3.36 8.65 -0.41
CA GLY A 76 2.97 9.22 -1.71
C GLY A 76 1.72 8.56 -2.25
N LYS A 77 1.74 8.13 -3.49
CA LYS A 77 0.58 7.53 -4.14
C LYS A 77 0.73 6.02 -4.23
N GLY A 78 -0.39 5.32 -4.02
CA GLY A 78 -0.37 3.88 -4.13
C GLY A 78 -1.75 3.27 -4.29
N ILE A 79 -1.75 2.00 -4.67
CA ILE A 79 -2.96 1.20 -4.79
C ILE A 79 -2.79 -0.02 -3.91
N TYR A 80 -3.73 -0.22 -3.00
CA TYR A 80 -3.71 -1.38 -2.11
C TYR A 80 -4.83 -2.33 -2.53
N PHE A 81 -4.46 -3.57 -2.84
CA PHE A 81 -5.40 -4.62 -3.20
C PHE A 81 -5.54 -5.54 -1.99
N PHE A 82 -6.73 -5.57 -1.40
CA PHE A 82 -7.01 -6.46 -0.29
C PHE A 82 -7.35 -7.85 -0.83
N HIS A 83 -6.94 -8.88 -0.13
CA HIS A 83 -7.25 -10.26 -0.55
C HIS A 83 -8.77 -10.52 -0.55
N THR A 84 -9.54 -9.68 0.13
CA THR A 84 -11.00 -9.77 0.16
C THR A 84 -11.66 -9.29 -1.12
N GLY A 85 -10.89 -8.64 -2.01
CA GLY A 85 -11.41 -8.05 -3.23
C GLY A 85 -11.60 -6.54 -3.15
N ASP A 86 -11.45 -5.95 -1.97
CA ASP A 86 -11.47 -4.50 -1.82
C ASP A 86 -10.21 -3.89 -2.42
N ARG A 87 -10.26 -2.60 -2.75
CA ARG A 87 -9.13 -1.88 -3.31
C ARG A 87 -9.15 -0.42 -2.84
N TYR A 88 -8.00 0.10 -2.47
CA TYR A 88 -7.84 1.52 -2.16
C TYR A 88 -6.87 2.15 -3.15
N GLU A 89 -7.22 3.33 -3.68
CA GLU A 89 -6.32 4.12 -4.52
C GLU A 89 -6.22 5.52 -3.94
N GLY A 90 -5.03 5.94 -3.61
CA GLY A 90 -4.89 7.28 -3.04
C GLY A 90 -3.53 7.52 -2.42
N SER A 91 -3.54 8.42 -1.44
CA SER A 91 -2.31 8.91 -0.82
C SER A 91 -2.00 8.19 0.48
N TYR A 92 -0.71 8.08 0.77
CA TYR A 92 -0.19 7.49 1.99
C TYR A 92 0.86 8.40 2.61
N VAL A 93 0.90 8.43 3.92
CA VAL A 93 1.99 9.03 4.68
C VAL A 93 2.33 8.06 5.80
N GLN A 94 3.60 7.65 5.85
CA GLN A 94 4.10 6.73 6.88
C GLN A 94 3.21 5.50 7.08
N GLY A 95 2.84 4.88 5.95
CA GLY A 95 2.06 3.65 5.98
C GLY A 95 0.57 3.82 6.16
N GLU A 96 0.10 5.04 6.37
CA GLU A 96 -1.33 5.30 6.63
C GLU A 96 -1.99 5.99 5.45
N ARG A 97 -3.21 5.57 5.12
CA ARG A 97 -4.00 6.24 4.09
C ARG A 97 -4.34 7.65 4.59
N THR A 98 -4.18 8.64 3.71
CA THR A 98 -4.39 10.03 4.07
C THR A 98 -4.82 10.83 2.85
N GLY A 99 -5.37 12.03 3.08
CA GLY A 99 -5.78 12.91 1.99
C GLY A 99 -6.91 12.30 1.18
N GLU A 100 -6.99 12.68 -0.08
CA GLU A 100 -8.06 12.21 -0.97
C GLU A 100 -7.75 10.82 -1.51
N GLY A 101 -8.77 9.97 -1.54
CA GLY A 101 -8.61 8.62 -2.06
C GLY A 101 -9.93 8.01 -2.45
N ILE A 102 -9.85 6.83 -3.05
CA ILE A 102 -11.02 6.06 -3.47
C ILE A 102 -10.91 4.67 -2.87
N TYR A 103 -11.97 4.26 -2.20
CA TYR A 103 -12.06 2.91 -1.67
C TYR A 103 -13.14 2.15 -2.43
N TYR A 104 -12.74 1.06 -3.07
CA TYR A 104 -13.65 0.18 -3.81
C TYR A 104 -13.91 -1.06 -2.97
N HIS A 105 -15.16 -1.28 -2.60
CA HIS A 105 -15.54 -2.50 -1.88
C HIS A 105 -15.79 -3.64 -2.88
N ALA A 106 -15.45 -4.84 -2.47
CA ALA A 106 -15.67 -6.03 -3.30
C ALA A 106 -17.15 -6.17 -3.70
N SER A 107 -18.05 -5.67 -2.87
CA SER A 107 -19.50 -5.70 -3.13
C SER A 107 -19.93 -4.79 -4.27
N GLY A 108 -19.05 -3.89 -4.72
CA GLY A 108 -19.37 -2.90 -5.73
C GLY A 108 -19.63 -1.51 -5.17
N ASN A 109 -19.69 -1.36 -3.86
CA ASN A 109 -19.79 -0.03 -3.23
C ASN A 109 -18.48 0.72 -3.39
N LYS A 110 -18.55 2.05 -3.39
CA LYS A 110 -17.37 2.89 -3.58
C LYS A 110 -17.45 4.14 -2.70
N TYR A 111 -16.34 4.46 -2.05
CA TYR A 111 -16.19 5.72 -1.34
C TYR A 111 -15.14 6.58 -2.03
N VAL A 112 -15.46 7.84 -2.28
CA VAL A 112 -14.53 8.83 -2.83
C VAL A 112 -14.49 9.99 -1.84
N GLY A 113 -13.33 10.25 -1.27
CA GLY A 113 -13.24 11.34 -0.32
C GLY A 113 -11.98 11.31 0.52
N SER A 114 -12.07 11.91 1.68
CA SER A 114 -10.92 12.13 2.54
C SER A 114 -10.66 10.96 3.48
N PHE A 115 -9.38 10.75 3.75
CA PHE A 115 -8.89 9.74 4.68
C PHE A 115 -7.95 10.39 5.68
N LYS A 116 -7.94 9.88 6.89
CA LYS A 116 -7.00 10.31 7.92
C LYS A 116 -6.71 9.13 8.83
N ASP A 117 -5.42 8.89 9.08
CA ASP A 117 -4.96 7.80 9.93
C ASP A 117 -5.58 6.46 9.51
N GLY A 118 -5.65 6.23 8.18
CA GLY A 118 -6.16 4.98 7.64
C GLY A 118 -7.67 4.87 7.58
N LYS A 119 -8.41 5.89 8.00
CA LYS A 119 -9.86 5.85 8.09
C LYS A 119 -10.50 6.91 7.22
N GLN A 120 -11.73 6.62 6.75
CA GLN A 120 -12.54 7.61 6.08
C GLN A 120 -12.87 8.73 7.06
N GLU A 121 -12.66 9.96 6.65
CA GLU A 121 -12.91 11.11 7.51
C GLU A 121 -13.21 12.34 6.69
N GLY A 122 -14.09 13.20 7.22
CA GLY A 122 -14.45 14.43 6.55
C GLY A 122 -15.47 14.20 5.46
N HIS A 123 -15.38 15.00 4.40
CA HIS A 123 -16.32 14.92 3.29
C HIS A 123 -16.00 13.78 2.35
N GLY A 124 -17.03 13.13 1.87
CA GLY A 124 -16.85 12.08 0.88
C GLY A 124 -18.19 11.71 0.25
N THR A 125 -18.10 10.94 -0.82
CA THR A 125 -19.28 10.43 -1.52
C THR A 125 -19.23 8.91 -1.51
N PHE A 126 -20.27 8.30 -0.98
CA PHE A 126 -20.42 6.86 -0.97
C PHE A 126 -21.43 6.48 -2.07
N THR A 127 -20.98 5.64 -3.01
CA THR A 127 -21.83 5.14 -4.08
C THR A 127 -22.09 3.67 -3.83
N TRP A 128 -23.35 3.31 -3.69
CA TRP A 128 -23.75 1.94 -3.43
C TRP A 128 -23.75 1.13 -4.72
N ALA A 129 -23.57 -0.15 -4.62
CA ALA A 129 -23.61 -1.04 -5.77
C ALA A 129 -24.93 -0.90 -6.56
N SER A 130 -26.00 -0.52 -5.89
CA SER A 130 -27.28 -0.27 -6.51
C SER A 130 -27.33 0.99 -7.36
N GLY A 131 -26.31 1.85 -7.25
CA GLY A 131 -26.28 3.15 -7.92
C GLY A 131 -26.74 4.31 -7.04
N ALA A 132 -27.26 4.03 -5.86
CA ALA A 132 -27.64 5.09 -4.93
C ALA A 132 -26.38 5.82 -4.46
N VAL A 133 -26.53 7.11 -4.16
CA VAL A 133 -25.41 7.95 -3.75
C VAL A 133 -25.69 8.55 -2.39
N THR A 134 -24.72 8.49 -1.50
CA THR A 134 -24.80 9.03 -0.17
C THR A 134 -23.60 9.93 0.08
N LYS A 135 -23.84 11.16 0.49
CA LYS A 135 -22.77 12.06 0.88
C LYS A 135 -22.51 11.94 2.36
N VAL A 136 -21.24 12.01 2.71
CA VAL A 136 -20.78 11.85 4.08
C VAL A 136 -20.15 13.14 4.53
N ILE A 137 -20.53 13.59 5.72
CA ILE A 137 -19.95 14.78 6.32
C ILE A 137 -19.47 14.39 7.72
N GLY A 138 -18.19 14.68 7.98
CA GLY A 138 -17.60 14.37 9.27
C GLY A 138 -16.96 13.00 9.27
N LYS A 139 -16.66 12.49 10.48
CA LYS A 139 -15.92 11.26 10.65
C LYS A 139 -16.83 10.04 10.56
N ILE A 140 -16.42 9.03 9.80
CA ILE A 140 -17.15 7.78 9.69
C ILE A 140 -16.27 6.62 10.13
N THR A 141 -16.79 5.77 11.00
CA THR A 141 -16.12 4.53 11.37
C THR A 141 -16.72 3.33 10.63
N ASN A 142 -17.94 3.49 10.14
CA ASN A 142 -18.57 2.48 9.27
C ASN A 142 -19.66 3.15 8.45
N VAL A 143 -20.18 2.42 7.44
CA VAL A 143 -21.09 3.00 6.46
C VAL A 143 -22.48 3.34 7.00
N THR A 144 -22.79 2.95 8.21
CA THR A 144 -24.08 3.26 8.81
C THR A 144 -24.03 4.51 9.67
N ASP A 145 -22.84 5.08 9.88
CA ASP A 145 -22.66 6.28 10.68
C ASP A 145 -22.89 7.51 9.81
N THR A 146 -23.54 8.52 10.39
CA THR A 146 -23.67 9.86 9.84
C THR A 146 -23.72 9.90 8.30
N VAL A 147 -24.79 9.41 7.76
CA VAL A 147 -24.96 9.30 6.32
C VAL A 147 -26.15 10.13 5.88
N LEU A 148 -25.95 11.00 4.88
CA LEU A 148 -27.01 11.79 4.29
C LEU A 148 -27.28 11.25 2.89
N THR A 149 -28.45 10.71 2.70
CA THR A 149 -28.87 10.22 1.40
C THR A 149 -29.32 11.39 0.54
N ASN A 150 -28.80 11.45 -0.66
CA ASN A 150 -29.09 12.51 -1.58
C ASN A 150 -29.91 12.01 -2.72
N GLY A 151 -31.12 12.31 -2.70
CA GLY A 151 -32.00 12.15 -3.81
C GLY A 151 -31.94 10.81 -4.46
N MET A 152 -32.75 10.52 -5.19
CA MET A 152 -32.72 9.27 -5.89
C MET A 152 -32.98 9.43 -7.30
#